data_058d3e19c15f3c07cc05bf05601f6870
#
_entry.id   058d3e19c15f3c07cc05bf05601f6870
#
_cell.length_a   1.000
_cell.length_b   1.000
_cell.length_c   1.000
_cell.angle_alpha   90.00
_cell.angle_beta   90.00
_cell.angle_gamma   90.00
#
_symmetry.space_group_name_H-M   'P 1'
#
loop_
_entity.id
_entity.type
_entity.pdbx_description
1 polymer ?
#
loop_
_entity_poly.entity_id
_entity_poly.type
_entity_poly.pdbx_seq_one_letter_code
_entity_poly.pdbx_strand_id
1 'polypeptide(L)'
;MTAANTPPLHVLRRIIRHLRTAPKPDLPKSRIPKTTPEQNTSENPLIKQVLSQYRAAKDLPPAQASMMRKMAYDLSALKGELRERGRLHKLDGGAESKLSPKEMSRLAARRAGLELPDV
;
A
#
# COMPACT_ATOMS: atom_id res chain seq x y z
N MET A 1 -14.34 -8.67 -8.72
CA MET A 1 -14.24 -7.87 -9.96
C MET A 1 -12.93 -8.20 -10.65
N THR A 2 -12.97 -8.56 -11.88
CA THR A 2 -11.78 -8.84 -12.69
C THR A 2 -11.28 -7.57 -13.37
N ALA A 3 -9.98 -7.54 -13.77
CA ALA A 3 -9.38 -6.39 -14.45
C ALA A 3 -10.14 -5.96 -15.73
N ALA A 4 -10.81 -6.92 -16.40
CA ALA A 4 -11.57 -6.66 -17.63
C ALA A 4 -12.86 -5.86 -17.39
N ASN A 5 -13.48 -5.99 -16.22
CA ASN A 5 -14.80 -5.39 -15.92
C ASN A 5 -14.71 -4.06 -15.12
N THR A 6 -13.51 -3.68 -14.68
CA THR A 6 -13.37 -2.45 -13.89
C THR A 6 -13.15 -1.26 -14.81
N PRO A 7 -14.02 -0.22 -14.77
CA PRO A 7 -13.84 0.97 -15.58
C PRO A 7 -12.48 1.64 -15.31
N PRO A 8 -11.75 2.07 -16.35
CA PRO A 8 -10.41 2.63 -16.20
C PRO A 8 -10.37 3.88 -15.30
N LEU A 9 -11.42 4.68 -15.27
CA LEU A 9 -11.53 5.85 -14.39
C LEU A 9 -11.61 5.46 -12.89
N HIS A 10 -12.22 4.32 -12.57
CA HIS A 10 -12.27 3.83 -11.19
C HIS A 10 -10.88 3.40 -10.71
N VAL A 11 -10.11 2.74 -11.58
CA VAL A 11 -8.73 2.34 -11.30
C VAL A 11 -7.87 3.57 -11.06
N LEU A 12 -7.95 4.58 -11.93
CA LEU A 12 -7.22 5.84 -11.79
C LEU A 12 -7.55 6.55 -10.47
N ARG A 13 -8.84 6.69 -10.13
CA ARG A 13 -9.28 7.31 -8.87
C ARG A 13 -8.74 6.54 -7.66
N ARG A 14 -8.69 5.21 -7.73
CA ARG A 14 -8.16 4.36 -6.67
C ARG A 14 -6.66 4.57 -6.49
N ILE A 15 -5.87 4.61 -7.57
CA ILE A 15 -4.43 4.90 -7.53
C ILE A 15 -4.19 6.28 -6.91
N ILE A 16 -4.88 7.31 -7.37
CA ILE A 16 -4.74 8.68 -6.84
C ILE A 16 -5.06 8.72 -5.34
N ARG A 17 -6.11 8.01 -4.90
CA ARG A 17 -6.45 7.91 -3.48
C ARG A 17 -5.34 7.26 -2.67
N HIS A 18 -4.72 6.21 -3.18
CA HIS A 18 -3.59 5.57 -2.50
C HIS A 18 -2.34 6.45 -2.43
N LEU A 19 -2.09 7.28 -3.44
CA LEU A 19 -0.99 8.23 -3.44
C LEU A 19 -1.22 9.42 -2.49
N ARG A 20 -2.46 9.84 -2.32
CA ARG A 20 -2.83 10.92 -1.37
C ARG A 20 -2.74 10.48 0.08
N THR A 21 -3.02 9.22 0.38
CA THR A 21 -3.02 8.66 1.72
C THR A 21 -1.69 8.00 2.08
N ALA A 22 -0.56 8.54 1.63
CA ALA A 22 0.75 8.12 2.09
C ALA A 22 0.79 8.15 3.63
N PRO A 23 1.32 7.10 4.29
CA PRO A 23 1.42 7.09 5.74
C PRO A 23 2.25 8.30 6.17
N LYS A 24 1.69 9.10 7.08
CA LYS A 24 2.46 10.15 7.73
C LYS A 24 3.60 9.46 8.47
N PRO A 25 4.87 9.83 8.23
CA PRO A 25 5.95 9.29 9.02
C PRO A 25 5.66 9.60 10.49
N ASP A 26 5.78 8.61 11.37
CA ASP A 26 5.66 8.77 12.81
C ASP A 26 6.84 9.60 13.34
N LEU A 27 6.88 10.88 12.99
CA LEU A 27 7.84 11.83 13.52
C LEU A 27 7.38 12.22 14.94
N PRO A 28 8.28 12.24 15.92
CA PRO A 28 7.95 12.67 17.26
C PRO A 28 7.36 14.08 17.22
N LYS A 29 6.20 14.27 17.82
CA LYS A 29 5.35 15.47 17.77
C LYS A 29 5.99 16.77 18.33
N SER A 30 7.25 16.73 18.74
CA SER A 30 7.86 17.81 19.53
C SER A 30 8.61 18.89 18.74
N ARG A 31 8.70 18.84 17.42
CA ARG A 31 9.48 19.85 16.65
C ARG A 31 8.99 20.11 15.22
N ILE A 32 7.70 20.15 14.99
CA ILE A 32 7.21 20.60 13.68
C ILE A 32 6.80 22.07 13.81
N PRO A 33 7.50 23.02 13.15
CA PRO A 33 6.98 24.36 13.03
C PRO A 33 5.62 24.30 12.32
N LYS A 34 4.63 25.02 12.85
CA LYS A 34 3.22 25.03 12.39
C LYS A 34 3.01 25.61 10.97
N THR A 35 4.05 25.71 10.17
CA THR A 35 4.06 26.22 8.80
C THR A 35 4.45 25.14 7.82
N THR A 36 3.72 24.01 7.83
CA THR A 36 3.71 23.18 6.64
C THR A 36 2.53 23.65 5.82
N PRO A 37 2.72 24.30 4.67
CA PRO A 37 1.63 24.57 3.76
C PRO A 37 0.97 23.23 3.45
N GLU A 38 -0.35 23.18 3.54
CA GLU A 38 -1.12 22.05 3.05
C GLU A 38 -0.59 21.74 1.65
N GLN A 39 0.16 20.64 1.52
CA GLN A 39 0.65 20.21 0.23
C GLN A 39 -0.58 19.91 -0.61
N ASN A 40 -0.93 20.87 -1.43
CA ASN A 40 -2.01 20.73 -2.39
C ASN A 40 -1.76 19.44 -3.15
N THR A 41 -2.68 18.50 -3.02
CA THR A 41 -2.60 17.16 -3.63
C THR A 41 -2.41 17.22 -5.15
N SER A 42 -2.63 18.39 -5.76
CA SER A 42 -2.35 18.68 -7.17
C SER A 42 -0.86 18.79 -7.49
N GLU A 43 0.01 18.98 -6.48
CA GLU A 43 1.46 19.19 -6.69
C GLU A 43 2.29 17.92 -6.56
N ASN A 44 1.68 16.78 -6.17
CA ASN A 44 2.40 15.53 -6.08
C ASN A 44 2.89 15.10 -7.48
N PRO A 45 4.23 15.00 -7.70
CA PRO A 45 4.80 14.67 -9.00
C PRO A 45 4.34 13.30 -9.51
N LEU A 46 4.11 12.33 -8.62
CA LEU A 46 3.61 11.00 -8.98
C LEU A 46 2.19 11.07 -9.52
N ILE A 47 1.33 11.90 -8.94
CA ILE A 47 -0.03 12.09 -9.45
C ILE A 47 -0.01 12.75 -10.83
N LYS A 48 0.83 13.75 -11.04
CA LYS A 48 1.01 14.39 -12.35
C LYS A 48 1.51 13.38 -13.39
N GLN A 49 2.47 12.56 -13.04
CA GLN A 49 3.00 11.52 -13.92
C GLN A 49 1.93 10.48 -14.28
N VAL A 50 1.19 9.96 -13.31
CA VAL A 50 0.10 9.01 -13.55
C VAL A 50 -0.97 9.59 -14.46
N LEU A 51 -1.38 10.84 -14.23
CA LEU A 51 -2.35 11.53 -15.07
C LEU A 51 -1.84 11.75 -16.50
N SER A 52 -0.57 12.11 -16.66
CA SER A 52 0.08 12.26 -17.96
C SER A 52 0.10 10.95 -18.75
N GLN A 53 0.53 9.86 -18.11
CA GLN A 53 0.54 8.53 -18.72
C GLN A 53 -0.87 8.06 -19.08
N TYR A 54 -1.85 8.34 -18.24
CA TYR A 54 -3.24 7.97 -18.50
C TYR A 54 -3.82 8.72 -19.70
N ARG A 55 -3.48 9.99 -19.87
CA ARG A 55 -3.88 10.79 -21.05
C ARG A 55 -3.18 10.28 -22.31
N ALA A 56 -1.87 10.00 -22.25
CA ALA A 56 -1.12 9.45 -23.38
C ALA A 56 -1.63 8.06 -23.80
N ALA A 57 -2.10 7.25 -22.87
CA ALA A 57 -2.65 5.93 -23.16
C ALA A 57 -4.00 5.96 -23.92
N LYS A 58 -4.63 7.14 -24.05
CA LYS A 58 -5.90 7.30 -24.76
C LYS A 58 -5.76 7.06 -26.26
N ASP A 59 -4.62 7.41 -26.82
CA ASP A 59 -4.33 7.33 -28.26
C ASP A 59 -3.55 6.05 -28.66
N LEU A 60 -3.37 5.11 -27.73
CA LEU A 60 -2.66 3.86 -27.97
C LEU A 60 -3.52 2.81 -28.70
N PRO A 61 -2.88 1.91 -29.47
CA PRO A 61 -3.55 0.76 -30.05
C PRO A 61 -4.29 -0.07 -28.99
N PRO A 62 -5.44 -0.70 -29.33
CA PRO A 62 -6.28 -1.38 -28.35
C PRO A 62 -5.57 -2.49 -27.55
N ALA A 63 -4.62 -3.20 -28.16
CA ALA A 63 -3.84 -4.22 -27.48
C ALA A 63 -2.95 -3.62 -26.39
N GLN A 64 -2.24 -2.54 -26.69
CA GLN A 64 -1.38 -1.84 -25.73
C GLN A 64 -2.23 -1.14 -24.64
N ALA A 65 -3.36 -0.55 -25.01
CA ALA A 65 -4.27 0.05 -24.07
C ALA A 65 -4.83 -0.98 -23.07
N SER A 66 -5.15 -2.19 -23.52
CA SER A 66 -5.61 -3.27 -22.63
C SER A 66 -4.53 -3.72 -21.66
N MET A 67 -3.30 -3.85 -22.12
CA MET A 67 -2.15 -4.19 -21.27
C MET A 67 -1.89 -3.11 -20.22
N MET A 68 -1.91 -1.84 -20.59
CA MET A 68 -1.74 -0.72 -19.65
C MET A 68 -2.86 -0.66 -18.62
N ARG A 69 -4.10 -0.93 -19.01
CA ARG A 69 -5.24 -1.04 -18.06
C ARG A 69 -5.05 -2.17 -17.07
N LYS A 70 -4.58 -3.34 -17.52
CA LYS A 70 -4.28 -4.47 -16.64
C LYS A 70 -3.19 -4.12 -15.66
N MET A 71 -2.07 -3.55 -16.11
CA MET A 71 -0.99 -3.11 -15.22
C MET A 71 -1.44 -2.07 -14.19
N ALA A 72 -2.27 -1.11 -14.60
CA ALA A 72 -2.83 -0.11 -13.67
C ALA A 72 -3.75 -0.75 -12.63
N TYR A 73 -4.56 -1.74 -13.03
CA TYR A 73 -5.41 -2.49 -12.13
C TYR A 73 -4.57 -3.28 -11.11
N ASP A 74 -3.56 -4.02 -11.58
CA ASP A 74 -2.66 -4.81 -10.74
C ASP A 74 -1.92 -3.92 -9.73
N LEU A 75 -1.43 -2.75 -10.16
CA LEU A 75 -0.82 -1.77 -9.26
C LEU A 75 -1.81 -1.27 -8.20
N SER A 76 -3.05 -0.98 -8.58
CA SER A 76 -4.06 -0.52 -7.63
C SER A 76 -4.44 -1.59 -6.61
N ALA A 77 -4.49 -2.85 -7.04
CA ALA A 77 -4.75 -4.00 -6.18
C ALA A 77 -3.59 -4.21 -5.19
N LEU A 78 -2.35 -4.26 -5.70
CA LEU A 78 -1.15 -4.40 -4.88
C LEU A 78 -1.05 -3.31 -3.80
N LYS A 79 -1.28 -2.04 -4.15
CA LYS A 79 -1.29 -0.94 -3.18
C LYS A 79 -2.38 -1.11 -2.12
N GLY A 80 -3.55 -1.61 -2.51
CA GLY A 80 -4.64 -1.93 -1.59
C GLY A 80 -4.26 -3.03 -0.60
N GLU A 81 -3.68 -4.10 -1.08
CA GLU A 81 -3.24 -5.25 -0.27
C GLU A 81 -2.10 -4.89 0.68
N LEU A 82 -1.10 -4.13 0.21
CA LEU A 82 -0.01 -3.65 1.06
C LEU A 82 -0.53 -2.75 2.19
N ARG A 83 -1.53 -1.93 1.91
CA ARG A 83 -2.16 -1.08 2.92
C ARG A 83 -2.93 -1.91 3.95
N GLU A 84 -3.68 -2.90 3.49
CA GLU A 84 -4.44 -3.79 4.39
C GLU A 84 -3.48 -4.62 5.25
N ARG A 85 -2.41 -5.15 4.66
CA ARG A 85 -1.34 -5.84 5.41
C ARG A 85 -0.74 -4.94 6.48
N GLY A 86 -0.45 -3.67 6.15
CA GLY A 86 0.05 -2.70 7.13
C GLY A 86 -0.95 -2.41 8.24
N ARG A 87 -2.25 -2.36 7.93
CA ARG A 87 -3.33 -2.20 8.91
C ARG A 87 -3.40 -3.39 9.85
N LEU A 88 -3.40 -4.61 9.31
CA LEU A 88 -3.43 -5.85 10.09
C LEU A 88 -2.20 -5.98 10.99
N HIS A 89 -1.01 -5.66 10.47
CA HIS A 89 0.22 -5.65 11.26
C HIS A 89 0.17 -4.67 12.44
N LYS A 90 -0.45 -3.51 12.26
CA LYS A 90 -0.67 -2.55 13.35
C LYS A 90 -1.68 -3.05 14.38
N LEU A 91 -2.73 -3.74 13.96
CA LEU A 91 -3.71 -4.34 14.88
C LEU A 91 -3.11 -5.46 15.71
N ASP A 92 -2.26 -6.27 15.09
CA ASP A 92 -1.50 -7.32 15.78
C ASP A 92 -0.41 -6.75 16.71
N GLY A 93 -0.21 -5.42 16.67
CA GLY A 93 0.72 -4.69 17.53
C GLY A 93 2.18 -5.04 17.29
N GLY A 94 2.49 -5.72 16.20
CA GLY A 94 3.82 -6.23 15.93
C GLY A 94 4.26 -7.24 17.01
N ALA A 95 3.32 -8.02 17.54
CA ALA A 95 3.52 -8.93 18.66
C ALA A 95 4.75 -9.83 18.44
N GLU A 96 4.92 -10.34 17.23
CA GLU A 96 6.08 -11.19 16.90
C GLU A 96 7.42 -10.44 16.93
N SER A 97 7.43 -9.15 16.56
CA SER A 97 8.66 -8.34 16.56
C SER A 97 9.12 -7.92 17.96
N LYS A 98 8.24 -8.02 18.95
CA LYS A 98 8.51 -7.69 20.35
C LYS A 98 8.90 -8.92 21.20
N LEU A 99 8.76 -10.10 20.65
CA LEU A 99 9.08 -11.35 21.33
C LEU A 99 10.59 -11.56 21.38
N SER A 100 11.09 -12.07 22.50
CA SER A 100 12.46 -12.52 22.60
C SER A 100 12.69 -13.74 21.69
N PRO A 101 13.95 -14.04 21.29
CA PRO A 101 14.24 -15.23 20.48
C PRO A 101 13.71 -16.53 21.10
N LYS A 102 13.72 -16.63 22.43
CA LYS A 102 13.20 -17.78 23.19
C LYS A 102 11.68 -17.91 23.05
N GLU A 103 10.97 -16.79 23.14
CA GLU A 103 9.51 -16.74 22.96
C GLU A 103 9.11 -17.03 21.52
N MET A 104 9.89 -16.55 20.53
CA MET A 104 9.71 -16.87 19.12
C MET A 104 9.83 -18.37 18.86
N SER A 105 10.85 -19.03 19.43
CA SER A 105 11.03 -20.47 19.31
C SER A 105 9.87 -21.25 19.96
N ARG A 106 9.40 -20.82 21.13
CA ARG A 106 8.22 -21.42 21.78
C ARG A 106 6.95 -21.25 20.97
N LEU A 107 6.74 -20.05 20.39
CA LEU A 107 5.58 -19.80 19.55
C LEU A 107 5.61 -20.66 18.28
N ALA A 108 6.75 -20.79 17.64
CA ALA A 108 6.95 -21.66 16.48
C ALA A 108 6.70 -23.13 16.83
N ALA A 109 7.20 -23.61 17.96
CA ALA A 109 6.97 -24.98 18.45
C ALA A 109 5.47 -25.23 18.70
N ARG A 110 4.76 -24.30 19.37
CA ARG A 110 3.31 -24.43 19.61
C ARG A 110 2.52 -24.48 18.32
N ARG A 111 2.88 -23.67 17.33
CA ARG A 111 2.24 -23.70 15.99
C ARG A 111 2.45 -25.05 15.28
N ALA A 112 3.57 -25.70 15.54
CA ALA A 112 3.87 -27.05 15.04
C ALA A 112 3.29 -28.17 15.93
N GLY A 113 2.55 -27.85 17.00
CA GLY A 113 2.02 -28.83 17.95
C GLY A 113 3.07 -29.45 18.88
N LEU A 114 4.22 -28.79 19.04
CA LEU A 114 5.31 -29.23 19.91
C LEU A 114 5.38 -28.34 21.15
N GLU A 115 5.69 -28.92 22.29
CA GLU A 115 6.03 -28.20 23.52
C GLU A 115 7.54 -28.25 23.74
N LEU A 116 8.18 -27.11 23.87
CA LEU A 116 9.60 -27.04 24.25
C LEU A 116 9.72 -27.06 25.78
N PRO A 117 10.66 -27.85 26.33
CA PRO A 117 10.90 -27.88 27.78
C PRO A 117 11.36 -26.50 28.26
N ASP A 118 10.95 -26.17 29.49
CA ASP A 118 11.43 -24.97 30.17
C ASP A 118 12.85 -25.24 30.71
N VAL A 119 13.82 -24.69 29.98
CA VAL A 119 15.22 -24.71 30.39
C VAL A 119 15.63 -23.33 30.85
#